data_3816195fc6d505358f5b74f0a4e2cc13
#
_entry.id   3816195fc6d505358f5b74f0a4e2cc13
#
_cell.length_a   1.000
_cell.length_b   1.000
_cell.length_c   1.000
_cell.angle_alpha   90.00
_cell.angle_beta   90.00
_cell.angle_gamma   90.00
#
_symmetry.space_group_name_H-M   'P 1'
#
loop_
_entity.id
_entity.type
_entity.pdbx_description
1 polymer ?
#
loop_
_entity_poly.entity_id
_entity_poly.type
_entity_poly.pdbx_seq_one_letter_code
_entity_poly.pdbx_strand_id
1 'polypeptide(L)'
;MIKAEEIRKKMRISNTKNDGDIDDNIKAARLDMSRVGIAESKDDALTDKAIELFCKAQFDYLGKGEQFQVRYEKLRDSMSLAEKYR
;
A
#
# COMPACT_ATOMS: atom_id res chain seq x y z
N MET A 1 -4.29 10.67 -3.63
CA MET A 1 -3.48 9.49 -3.33
C MET A 1 -2.91 9.59 -1.91
N ILE A 2 -2.87 8.49 -1.19
CA ILE A 2 -2.33 8.48 0.18
C ILE A 2 -0.86 8.92 0.17
N LYS A 3 -0.47 9.68 1.18
CA LYS A 3 0.88 10.24 1.30
C LYS A 3 1.64 9.60 2.46
N ALA A 4 2.97 9.75 2.44
CA ALA A 4 3.84 9.19 3.47
C ALA A 4 3.41 9.60 4.88
N GLU A 5 3.00 10.84 5.08
CA GLU A 5 2.53 11.33 6.37
C GLU A 5 1.35 10.51 6.90
N GLU A 6 0.40 10.18 6.02
CA GLU A 6 -0.77 9.40 6.41
C GLU A 6 -0.39 7.96 6.78
N ILE A 7 0.51 7.35 6.00
CA ILE A 7 1.03 6.01 6.30
C ILE A 7 1.77 6.03 7.64
N ARG A 8 2.61 7.05 7.84
CA ARG A 8 3.38 7.20 9.08
C ARG A 8 2.45 7.24 10.30
N LYS A 9 1.38 8.03 10.21
CA LYS A 9 0.39 8.11 11.29
C LYS A 9 -0.31 6.77 11.54
N LYS A 10 -0.64 6.04 10.47
CA LYS A 10 -1.28 4.73 10.60
C LYS A 10 -0.35 3.69 11.23
N MET A 11 0.96 3.84 11.06
CA MET A 11 1.95 2.99 11.72
C MET A 11 2.42 3.54 13.07
N ARG A 12 1.81 4.65 13.53
CA ARG A 12 2.12 5.28 14.82
C ARG A 12 3.58 5.70 14.96
N ILE A 13 4.19 6.11 13.86
CA ILE A 13 5.56 6.62 13.85
C ILE A 13 5.49 8.14 14.01
N SER A 14 6.13 8.67 15.07
CA SER A 14 6.00 10.09 15.41
C SER A 14 7.02 10.99 14.71
N ASN A 15 8.13 10.45 14.19
CA ASN A 15 9.16 11.23 13.52
C ASN A 15 9.12 11.02 12.01
N THR A 16 9.81 11.89 11.26
CA THR A 16 9.79 11.88 9.80
C THR A 16 10.98 11.14 9.17
N LYS A 17 11.79 10.48 9.97
CA LYS A 17 13.02 9.84 9.55
C LYS A 17 12.83 8.84 8.39
N ASN A 18 11.71 8.14 8.37
CA ASN A 18 11.44 7.11 7.39
C ASN A 18 10.52 7.56 6.25
N ASP A 19 10.20 8.86 6.16
CA ASP A 19 9.24 9.34 5.15
C ASP A 19 9.71 9.07 3.72
N GLY A 20 11.03 9.17 3.45
CA GLY A 20 11.57 8.84 2.14
C GLY A 20 11.36 7.38 1.76
N ASP A 21 11.62 6.47 2.70
CA ASP A 21 11.40 5.03 2.48
C ASP A 21 9.90 4.73 2.31
N ILE A 22 9.05 5.42 3.07
CA ILE A 22 7.60 5.25 2.93
C ILE A 22 7.15 5.72 1.55
N ASP A 23 7.65 6.86 1.08
CA ASP A 23 7.34 7.35 -0.28
C ASP A 23 7.75 6.34 -1.34
N ASP A 24 8.93 5.75 -1.22
CA ASP A 24 9.41 4.73 -2.15
C ASP A 24 8.50 3.51 -2.14
N ASN A 25 8.04 3.10 -0.97
CA ASN A 25 7.12 1.97 -0.84
C ASN A 25 5.74 2.28 -1.42
N ILE A 26 5.26 3.52 -1.30
CA ILE A 26 4.01 3.93 -1.94
C ILE A 26 4.12 3.80 -3.45
N LYS A 27 5.23 4.25 -4.02
CA LYS A 27 5.48 4.14 -5.46
C LYS A 27 5.59 2.67 -5.89
N ALA A 28 6.28 1.85 -5.10
CA ALA A 28 6.42 0.43 -5.38
C ALA A 28 5.06 -0.28 -5.34
N ALA A 29 4.20 0.06 -4.39
CA ALA A 29 2.86 -0.49 -4.30
C ALA A 29 2.04 -0.14 -5.55
N ARG A 30 2.12 1.11 -6.00
CA ARG A 30 1.43 1.57 -7.21
C ARG A 30 1.90 0.80 -8.45
N LEU A 31 3.21 0.59 -8.59
CA LEU A 31 3.77 -0.17 -9.69
C LEU A 31 3.31 -1.62 -9.66
N ASP A 32 3.31 -2.24 -8.48
CA ASP A 32 2.85 -3.62 -8.34
C ASP A 32 1.37 -3.76 -8.70
N MET A 33 0.53 -2.82 -8.28
CA MET A 33 -0.89 -2.81 -8.64
C MET A 33 -1.07 -2.63 -10.14
N SER A 34 -0.30 -1.73 -10.75
CA SER A 34 -0.34 -1.51 -12.21
C SER A 34 0.05 -2.77 -12.97
N ARG A 35 1.04 -3.49 -12.48
CA ARG A 35 1.51 -4.73 -13.09
C ARG A 35 0.42 -5.79 -13.19
N VAL A 36 -0.53 -5.81 -12.26
CA VAL A 36 -1.64 -6.78 -12.28
C VAL A 36 -2.91 -6.20 -12.90
N GLY A 37 -2.82 -5.05 -13.54
CA GLY A 37 -3.92 -4.47 -14.32
C GLY A 37 -4.80 -3.46 -13.59
N ILE A 38 -4.41 -3.00 -12.40
CA ILE A 38 -5.13 -1.94 -11.69
C ILE A 38 -4.66 -0.59 -12.25
N ALA A 39 -5.56 0.18 -12.82
CA ALA A 39 -5.22 1.44 -13.47
C ALA A 39 -4.64 2.45 -12.47
N GLU A 40 -3.55 3.12 -12.85
CA GLU A 40 -2.90 4.12 -11.99
C GLU A 40 -3.80 5.31 -11.68
N SER A 41 -4.78 5.58 -12.53
CA SER A 41 -5.74 6.66 -12.32
C SER A 41 -6.74 6.37 -11.22
N LYS A 42 -6.83 5.13 -10.75
CA LYS A 42 -7.76 4.76 -9.69
C LYS A 42 -7.17 5.13 -8.34
N ASP A 43 -7.93 5.90 -7.56
CA ASP A 43 -7.46 6.45 -6.31
C ASP A 43 -8.64 6.60 -5.37
N ASP A 44 -8.94 5.57 -4.62
CA ASP A 44 -10.05 5.53 -3.68
C ASP A 44 -9.63 4.87 -2.37
N ALA A 45 -10.57 4.64 -1.47
CA ALA A 45 -10.29 4.06 -0.15
C ALA A 45 -9.65 2.67 -0.25
N LEU A 46 -10.00 1.87 -1.26
CA LEU A 46 -9.41 0.54 -1.41
C LEU A 46 -7.97 0.61 -1.92
N THR A 47 -7.68 1.50 -2.86
CA THR A 47 -6.29 1.69 -3.30
C THR A 47 -5.42 2.21 -2.16
N ASP A 48 -5.94 3.13 -1.35
CA ASP A 48 -5.23 3.62 -0.16
C ASP A 48 -4.99 2.49 0.85
N LYS A 49 -5.99 1.63 1.07
CA LYS A 49 -5.85 0.50 1.98
C LYS A 49 -4.80 -0.50 1.47
N ALA A 50 -4.79 -0.77 0.18
CA ALA A 50 -3.79 -1.66 -0.42
C ALA A 50 -2.38 -1.10 -0.21
N ILE A 51 -2.18 0.20 -0.45
CA ILE A 51 -0.89 0.86 -0.24
C ILE A 51 -0.48 0.78 1.23
N GLU A 52 -1.41 1.02 2.15
CA GLU A 52 -1.15 0.91 3.59
C GLU A 52 -0.66 -0.50 3.95
N LEU A 53 -1.34 -1.53 3.47
CA LEU A 53 -0.97 -2.92 3.75
C LEU A 53 0.41 -3.26 3.18
N PHE A 54 0.70 -2.78 1.96
CA PHE A 54 2.01 -2.97 1.35
C PHE A 54 3.11 -2.35 2.21
N CYS A 55 2.93 -1.11 2.65
CA CYS A 55 3.92 -0.43 3.48
C CYS A 55 4.11 -1.13 4.81
N LYS A 56 3.05 -1.56 5.47
CA LYS A 56 3.13 -2.31 6.73
C LYS A 56 3.90 -3.61 6.55
N ALA A 57 3.73 -4.30 5.42
CA ALA A 57 4.48 -5.51 5.10
C ALA A 57 5.96 -5.21 4.96
N GLN A 58 6.32 -4.16 4.22
CA GLN A 58 7.71 -3.80 3.97
C GLN A 58 8.45 -3.39 5.25
N PHE A 59 7.77 -2.74 6.17
CA PHE A 59 8.36 -2.32 7.45
C PHE A 59 8.23 -3.38 8.55
N ASP A 60 7.70 -4.56 8.23
CA ASP A 60 7.44 -5.62 9.23
C ASP A 60 6.70 -5.09 10.45
N TYR A 61 5.68 -4.29 10.21
CA TYR A 61 4.95 -3.58 11.25
C TYR A 61 4.45 -4.56 12.32
N LEU A 62 4.78 -4.30 13.57
CA LEU A 62 4.44 -5.14 14.73
C LEU A 62 4.96 -6.58 14.60
N GLY A 63 6.01 -6.83 13.80
CA GLY A 63 6.52 -8.17 13.55
C GLY A 63 5.58 -9.05 12.74
N LYS A 64 4.62 -8.45 12.01
CA LYS A 64 3.58 -9.18 11.27
C LYS A 64 3.66 -8.93 9.76
N GLY A 65 4.85 -8.68 9.24
CA GLY A 65 5.05 -8.37 7.83
C GLY A 65 4.45 -9.39 6.89
N GLU A 66 4.63 -10.69 7.16
CA GLU A 66 4.07 -11.75 6.33
C GLU A 66 2.54 -11.70 6.28
N GLN A 67 1.90 -11.44 7.43
CA GLN A 67 0.44 -11.34 7.48
C GLN A 67 -0.06 -10.14 6.66
N PHE A 68 0.63 -9.01 6.74
CA PHE A 68 0.28 -7.84 5.96
C PHE A 68 0.50 -8.08 4.47
N GLN A 69 1.56 -8.79 4.11
CA GLN A 69 1.83 -9.16 2.71
C GLN A 69 0.70 -10.01 2.14
N VAL A 70 0.25 -11.01 2.88
CA VAL A 70 -0.86 -11.87 2.45
C VAL A 70 -2.14 -11.04 2.28
N ARG A 71 -2.43 -10.15 3.23
CA ARG A 71 -3.61 -9.29 3.14
C ARG A 71 -3.54 -8.35 1.93
N TYR A 72 -2.35 -7.80 1.69
CA TYR A 72 -2.13 -6.94 0.52
C TYR A 72 -2.42 -7.71 -0.77
N GLU A 73 -1.82 -8.89 -0.92
CA GLU A 73 -1.97 -9.69 -2.13
C GLU A 73 -3.43 -10.08 -2.38
N LYS A 74 -4.15 -10.45 -1.33
CA LYS A 74 -5.58 -10.78 -1.44
C LYS A 74 -6.40 -9.57 -1.89
N LEU A 75 -6.16 -8.42 -1.31
CA LEU A 75 -6.89 -7.20 -1.70
C LEU A 75 -6.53 -6.79 -3.12
N ARG A 76 -5.22 -6.77 -3.46
CA ARG A 76 -4.75 -6.46 -4.80
C ARG A 76 -5.40 -7.36 -5.84
N ASP A 77 -5.38 -8.68 -5.61
CA ASP A 77 -5.90 -9.64 -6.57
C ASP A 77 -7.41 -9.51 -6.73
N SER A 78 -8.13 -9.26 -5.63
CA SER A 78 -9.55 -8.98 -5.68
C SER A 78 -9.86 -7.73 -6.52
N MET A 79 -9.08 -6.67 -6.32
CA MET A 79 -9.24 -5.43 -7.08
C MET A 79 -8.94 -5.63 -8.56
N SER A 80 -7.92 -6.43 -8.89
CA SER A 80 -7.54 -6.67 -10.29
C SER A 80 -8.63 -7.37 -11.09
N LEU A 81 -9.51 -8.10 -10.42
CA LEU A 81 -10.62 -8.79 -11.06
C LEU A 81 -11.85 -7.89 -11.22
N ALA A 82 -11.89 -6.76 -10.55
CA ALA A 82 -13.03 -5.86 -10.61
C ALA A 82 -12.87 -4.86 -11.75
N GLU A 83 -13.88 -4.75 -12.62
CA GLU A 83 -13.85 -3.86 -13.78
C GLU A 83 -13.54 -2.41 -13.42
N LYS A 84 -14.03 -1.96 -12.27
CA LYS A 84 -13.88 -0.56 -11.88
C LYS A 84 -12.40 -0.15 -11.68
N TYR A 85 -11.49 -1.10 -11.52
CA TYR A 85 -10.06 -0.81 -11.32
C TYR A 85 -9.20 -1.01 -12.59
N ARG A 86 -9.82 -1.33 -13.69
CA ARG A 86 -9.10 -1.53 -14.96
C ARG A 86 -8.87 -0.27 -15.78
#